data_a7997faae51a73e4afdce1cd36225caa
#
_entry.id   a7997faae51a73e4afdce1cd36225caa
#
_cell.length_a   1.000
_cell.length_b   1.000
_cell.length_c   1.000
_cell.angle_alpha   90.00
_cell.angle_beta   90.00
_cell.angle_gamma   90.00
#
_symmetry.space_group_name_H-M   'P 1'
#
loop_
_entity.id
_entity.type
_entity.pdbx_description
1 polymer ?
#
loop_
_entity_poly.entity_id
_entity_poly.type
_entity_poly.pdbx_seq_one_letter_code
_entity_poly.pdbx_strand_id
1 'polypeptide(L)'
;MRVVIGITRCGKLDDYVSSIEQTGARVRVLEVSESPRAVLKEVHGVLLTGGGDVDPVFYGEDRHETVQDAEPGRDEFEIDLARRAMAENIPLLAICRGSQVLNVAAGGTLIQDIPSAVATDVPHTVSEPKTADCHDVSIVPDSRLASAIGDRIAATCSCRVNSRHHQSVGRLGAGLVASAAAEDGVIEAIEAPDAAFCIGVQWHPENFWQTGEFSPLFDAFVRAAGARATPRKEPRMHTD
;
A
#
# COMPACT_ATOMS: atom_id res chain seq x y z
N MET A 1 -15.72 -19.30 -5.00
CA MET A 1 -14.52 -19.07 -5.84
C MET A 1 -13.41 -18.58 -4.91
N ARG A 2 -12.16 -19.05 -5.06
CA ARG A 2 -11.06 -18.61 -4.20
C ARG A 2 -10.61 -17.22 -4.65
N VAL A 3 -10.42 -16.26 -3.73
CA VAL A 3 -9.96 -14.92 -4.03
C VAL A 3 -8.55 -14.98 -4.64
N VAL A 4 -8.28 -14.19 -5.67
CA VAL A 4 -6.97 -14.07 -6.33
C VAL A 4 -6.48 -12.65 -6.12
N ILE A 5 -5.29 -12.49 -5.52
CA ILE A 5 -4.62 -11.21 -5.32
C ILE A 5 -3.44 -11.13 -6.28
N GLY A 6 -3.41 -10.08 -7.08
CA GLY A 6 -2.26 -9.71 -7.89
C GLY A 6 -1.22 -9.01 -7.04
N ILE A 7 0.02 -9.50 -7.04
CA ILE A 7 1.14 -8.88 -6.31
C ILE A 7 2.18 -8.44 -7.33
N THR A 8 2.58 -7.16 -7.32
CA THR A 8 3.63 -6.68 -8.22
C THR A 8 4.99 -7.28 -7.83
N ARG A 9 5.76 -7.69 -8.85
CA ARG A 9 7.07 -8.32 -8.65
C ARG A 9 8.05 -7.36 -7.99
N CYS A 10 8.79 -7.87 -7.01
CA CYS A 10 9.93 -7.20 -6.38
C CYS A 10 11.02 -8.22 -6.03
N GLY A 11 12.20 -7.74 -5.65
CA GLY A 11 13.35 -8.59 -5.31
C GLY A 11 13.17 -9.48 -4.07
N LYS A 12 12.26 -9.13 -3.15
CA LYS A 12 12.00 -9.87 -1.89
C LYS A 12 10.50 -10.14 -1.75
N LEU A 13 9.99 -11.08 -2.53
CA LEU A 13 8.55 -11.33 -2.69
C LEU A 13 7.94 -12.23 -1.61
N ASP A 14 8.73 -13.09 -0.98
CA ASP A 14 8.25 -14.23 -0.15
C ASP A 14 7.36 -13.78 1.03
N ASP A 15 7.73 -12.71 1.72
CA ASP A 15 6.96 -12.23 2.88
C ASP A 15 5.57 -11.71 2.45
N TYR A 16 5.46 -11.04 1.28
CA TYR A 16 4.18 -10.59 0.71
C TYR A 16 3.29 -11.77 0.32
N VAL A 17 3.89 -12.77 -0.35
CA VAL A 17 3.19 -13.99 -0.74
C VAL A 17 2.65 -14.70 0.50
N SER A 18 3.51 -14.91 1.50
CA SER A 18 3.14 -15.58 2.76
C SER A 18 2.01 -14.86 3.48
N SER A 19 2.07 -13.50 3.57
CA SER A 19 1.02 -12.69 4.20
C SER A 19 -0.34 -12.87 3.52
N ILE A 20 -0.36 -12.94 2.19
CA ILE A 20 -1.62 -13.14 1.44
C ILE A 20 -2.09 -14.60 1.53
N GLU A 21 -1.21 -15.58 1.43
CA GLU A 21 -1.60 -16.99 1.46
C GLU A 21 -2.16 -17.41 2.82
N GLN A 22 -1.69 -16.82 3.92
CA GLN A 22 -2.24 -17.05 5.26
C GLN A 22 -3.72 -16.62 5.38
N THR A 23 -4.18 -15.65 4.61
CA THR A 23 -5.62 -15.28 4.56
C THR A 23 -6.47 -16.30 3.82
N GLY A 24 -5.87 -17.32 3.18
CA GLY A 24 -6.55 -18.30 2.34
C GLY A 24 -6.75 -17.86 0.88
N ALA A 25 -6.32 -16.66 0.48
CA ALA A 25 -6.33 -16.22 -0.92
C ALA A 25 -5.27 -16.94 -1.76
N ARG A 26 -5.35 -16.79 -3.09
CA ARG A 26 -4.29 -17.21 -4.03
C ARG A 26 -3.51 -15.99 -4.48
N VAL A 27 -2.22 -16.15 -4.65
CA VAL A 27 -1.35 -15.14 -5.22
C VAL A 27 -1.19 -15.34 -6.72
N ARG A 28 -1.19 -14.24 -7.48
CA ARG A 28 -0.72 -14.11 -8.85
C ARG A 28 0.34 -13.03 -8.89
N VAL A 29 1.57 -13.41 -9.18
CA VAL A 29 2.66 -12.44 -9.37
C VAL A 29 2.44 -11.73 -10.71
N LEU A 30 2.58 -10.41 -10.71
CA LEU A 30 2.38 -9.53 -11.85
C LEU A 30 3.74 -9.09 -12.39
N GLU A 31 3.92 -9.25 -13.70
CA GLU A 31 5.16 -8.90 -14.39
C GLU A 31 5.01 -7.55 -15.12
N VAL A 32 6.07 -6.77 -15.15
CA VAL A 32 6.10 -5.46 -15.83
C VAL A 32 5.80 -5.51 -17.33
N SER A 33 5.98 -6.68 -17.95
CA SER A 33 5.68 -6.92 -19.36
C SER A 33 4.19 -7.14 -19.65
N GLU A 34 3.35 -7.27 -18.62
CA GLU A 34 1.93 -7.53 -18.78
C GLU A 34 1.15 -6.22 -18.99
N SER A 35 -0.04 -6.35 -19.55
CA SER A 35 -0.97 -5.22 -19.65
C SER A 35 -1.72 -5.03 -18.32
N PRO A 36 -1.63 -3.87 -17.64
CA PRO A 36 -2.39 -3.59 -16.42
C PRO A 36 -3.90 -3.85 -16.58
N ARG A 37 -4.46 -3.46 -17.74
CA ARG A 37 -5.88 -3.70 -18.06
C ARG A 37 -6.24 -5.19 -18.16
N ALA A 38 -5.32 -6.02 -18.66
CA ALA A 38 -5.55 -7.46 -18.74
C ALA A 38 -5.47 -8.11 -17.35
N VAL A 39 -4.44 -7.74 -16.60
CA VAL A 39 -4.22 -8.21 -15.21
C VAL A 39 -5.44 -7.97 -14.34
N LEU A 40 -6.03 -6.76 -14.37
CA LEU A 40 -7.18 -6.40 -13.52
C LEU A 40 -8.45 -7.20 -13.78
N LYS A 41 -8.55 -7.90 -14.92
CA LYS A 41 -9.65 -8.83 -15.20
C LYS A 41 -9.47 -10.20 -14.55
N GLU A 42 -8.25 -10.54 -14.15
CA GLU A 42 -7.87 -11.86 -13.64
C GLU A 42 -7.70 -11.90 -12.12
N VAL A 43 -7.65 -10.69 -11.48
CA VAL A 43 -7.46 -10.56 -10.04
C VAL A 43 -8.65 -9.86 -9.37
N HIS A 44 -8.82 -10.09 -8.09
CA HIS A 44 -9.89 -9.50 -7.28
C HIS A 44 -9.41 -8.31 -6.44
N GLY A 45 -8.10 -8.21 -6.22
CA GLY A 45 -7.41 -7.11 -5.55
C GLY A 45 -5.96 -7.04 -6.00
N VAL A 46 -5.31 -5.90 -5.77
CA VAL A 46 -3.92 -5.61 -6.13
C VAL A 46 -3.13 -5.26 -4.89
N LEU A 47 -1.93 -5.85 -4.75
CA LEU A 47 -0.94 -5.46 -3.77
C LEU A 47 0.28 -4.89 -4.50
N LEU A 48 0.58 -3.60 -4.25
CA LEU A 48 1.80 -2.94 -4.70
C LEU A 48 2.89 -3.13 -3.65
N THR A 49 4.05 -3.63 -4.07
CA THR A 49 5.15 -4.01 -3.16
C THR A 49 6.17 -2.89 -2.96
N GLY A 50 7.06 -3.07 -1.97
CA GLY A 50 8.24 -2.23 -1.78
C GLY A 50 9.31 -2.41 -2.88
N GLY A 51 10.38 -1.63 -2.82
CA GLY A 51 11.48 -1.68 -3.81
C GLY A 51 12.30 -0.41 -3.86
N GLY A 52 13.00 -0.16 -4.95
CA GLY A 52 13.69 1.08 -5.26
C GLY A 52 12.74 2.25 -5.42
N ASP A 53 13.27 3.45 -5.59
CA ASP A 53 12.49 4.69 -5.58
C ASP A 53 11.70 4.90 -6.87
N VAL A 54 10.62 5.68 -6.78
CA VAL A 54 9.85 6.13 -7.95
C VAL A 54 10.62 7.26 -8.63
N ASP A 55 10.84 7.16 -9.94
CA ASP A 55 11.54 8.21 -10.69
C ASP A 55 10.79 9.55 -10.58
N PRO A 56 11.47 10.63 -10.14
CA PRO A 56 10.88 11.97 -10.01
C PRO A 56 10.23 12.53 -11.27
N VAL A 57 10.57 12.03 -12.44
CA VAL A 57 9.93 12.41 -13.72
C VAL A 57 8.41 12.14 -13.69
N PHE A 58 7.94 11.13 -12.95
CA PHE A 58 6.52 10.78 -12.88
C PHE A 58 5.68 11.72 -12.02
N TYR A 59 6.33 12.55 -11.18
CA TYR A 59 5.66 13.58 -10.39
C TYR A 59 6.20 14.99 -10.64
N GLY A 60 7.01 15.15 -11.72
CA GLY A 60 7.39 16.45 -12.27
C GLY A 60 8.43 17.22 -11.46
N GLU A 61 9.31 16.53 -10.77
CA GLU A 61 10.38 17.11 -9.95
C GLU A 61 11.77 16.76 -10.48
N ASP A 62 12.76 17.59 -10.17
CA ASP A 62 14.18 17.28 -10.42
C ASP A 62 14.64 16.16 -9.49
N ARG A 63 15.53 15.31 -10.00
CA ARG A 63 16.04 14.14 -9.28
C ARG A 63 17.02 14.54 -8.16
N HIS A 64 16.74 14.11 -6.95
CA HIS A 64 17.68 14.19 -5.82
C HIS A 64 18.79 13.14 -5.97
N GLU A 65 19.99 13.45 -5.46
CA GLU A 65 21.16 12.58 -5.60
C GLU A 65 21.04 11.22 -4.90
N THR A 66 20.18 11.12 -3.88
CA THR A 66 19.96 9.88 -3.11
C THR A 66 19.00 8.91 -3.78
N VAL A 67 18.30 9.31 -4.84
CA VAL A 67 17.28 8.48 -5.52
C VAL A 67 17.90 7.23 -6.13
N GLN A 68 17.37 6.06 -5.76
CA GLN A 68 17.80 4.74 -6.21
C GLN A 68 16.76 4.15 -7.16
N ASP A 69 17.16 3.91 -8.41
CA ASP A 69 16.23 3.43 -9.45
C ASP A 69 15.55 2.11 -9.08
N ALA A 70 14.27 2.02 -9.38
CA ALA A 70 13.54 0.76 -9.43
C ALA A 70 13.93 -0.05 -10.68
N GLU A 71 13.44 -1.29 -10.76
CA GLU A 71 13.62 -2.13 -11.93
C GLU A 71 13.00 -1.47 -13.18
N PRO A 72 13.65 -1.55 -14.35
CA PRO A 72 13.18 -0.89 -15.58
C PRO A 72 11.72 -1.25 -15.94
N GLY A 73 10.92 -0.23 -16.23
CA GLY A 73 9.50 -0.34 -16.62
C GLY A 73 8.54 -0.55 -15.44
N ARG A 74 9.06 -0.61 -14.22
CA ARG A 74 8.25 -0.88 -13.03
C ARG A 74 7.37 0.32 -12.66
N ASP A 75 7.89 1.52 -12.77
CA ASP A 75 7.14 2.74 -12.46
C ASP A 75 5.94 2.91 -13.39
N GLU A 76 6.16 2.81 -14.71
CA GLU A 76 5.10 2.93 -15.71
C GLU A 76 4.01 1.88 -15.49
N PHE A 77 4.42 0.63 -15.25
CA PHE A 77 3.49 -0.47 -15.04
C PHE A 77 2.67 -0.28 -13.77
N GLU A 78 3.31 -0.02 -12.63
CA GLU A 78 2.61 0.07 -11.34
C GLU A 78 1.78 1.34 -11.22
N ILE A 79 2.22 2.48 -11.79
CA ILE A 79 1.44 3.73 -11.82
C ILE A 79 0.16 3.55 -12.67
N ASP A 80 0.24 2.92 -13.87
CA ASP A 80 -0.95 2.65 -14.69
C ASP A 80 -1.87 1.62 -14.01
N LEU A 81 -1.29 0.59 -13.38
CA LEU A 81 -2.05 -0.41 -12.61
C LEU A 81 -2.82 0.23 -11.45
N ALA A 82 -2.16 1.10 -10.67
CA ALA A 82 -2.78 1.80 -9.55
C ALA A 82 -3.90 2.74 -10.01
N ARG A 83 -3.66 3.55 -11.06
CA ARG A 83 -4.69 4.44 -11.65
C ARG A 83 -5.93 3.69 -12.07
N ARG A 84 -5.76 2.55 -12.75
CA ARG A 84 -6.89 1.71 -13.19
C ARG A 84 -7.58 1.05 -12.02
N ALA A 85 -6.83 0.53 -11.06
CA ALA A 85 -7.40 -0.10 -9.87
C ALA A 85 -8.28 0.89 -9.08
N MET A 86 -7.81 2.13 -8.89
CA MET A 86 -8.60 3.20 -8.28
C MET A 86 -9.85 3.53 -9.10
N ALA A 87 -9.71 3.75 -10.41
CA ALA A 87 -10.82 4.11 -11.30
C ALA A 87 -11.90 3.02 -11.37
N GLU A 88 -11.51 1.74 -11.30
CA GLU A 88 -12.41 0.60 -11.32
C GLU A 88 -12.86 0.13 -9.92
N ASN A 89 -12.47 0.88 -8.88
CA ASN A 89 -12.72 0.56 -7.47
C ASN A 89 -12.32 -0.89 -7.10
N ILE A 90 -11.15 -1.31 -7.60
CA ILE A 90 -10.54 -2.59 -7.26
C ILE A 90 -9.80 -2.43 -5.94
N PRO A 91 -10.03 -3.30 -4.94
CA PRO A 91 -9.28 -3.26 -3.69
C PRO A 91 -7.78 -3.23 -3.90
N LEU A 92 -7.11 -2.24 -3.28
CA LEU A 92 -5.71 -1.96 -3.43
C LEU A 92 -5.03 -1.79 -2.08
N LEU A 93 -4.03 -2.61 -1.81
CA LEU A 93 -3.10 -2.47 -0.69
C LEU A 93 -1.72 -2.09 -1.26
N ALA A 94 -1.10 -1.06 -0.71
CA ALA A 94 0.17 -0.55 -1.19
C ALA A 94 1.16 -0.43 -0.02
N ILE A 95 2.38 -1.00 -0.15
CA ILE A 95 3.34 -1.14 0.94
C ILE A 95 4.66 -0.47 0.57
N CYS A 96 5.16 0.41 1.44
CA CYS A 96 6.40 1.15 1.33
C CYS A 96 6.46 1.92 -0.01
N ARG A 97 7.36 1.56 -0.95
CA ARG A 97 7.35 2.14 -2.30
C ARG A 97 5.97 2.08 -2.95
N GLY A 98 5.21 1.00 -2.73
CA GLY A 98 3.85 0.88 -3.27
C GLY A 98 2.94 2.03 -2.82
N SER A 99 3.03 2.52 -1.57
CA SER A 99 2.25 3.67 -1.10
C SER A 99 2.66 4.97 -1.81
N GLN A 100 3.93 5.12 -2.13
CA GLN A 100 4.47 6.24 -2.91
C GLN A 100 3.97 6.19 -4.36
N VAL A 101 3.98 5.01 -4.99
CA VAL A 101 3.39 4.77 -6.32
C VAL A 101 1.89 5.12 -6.32
N LEU A 102 1.14 4.71 -5.31
CA LEU A 102 -0.28 5.05 -5.16
C LEU A 102 -0.48 6.57 -5.13
N ASN A 103 0.34 7.29 -4.36
CA ASN A 103 0.27 8.76 -4.29
C ASN A 103 0.59 9.43 -5.62
N VAL A 104 1.66 8.99 -6.30
CA VAL A 104 2.06 9.50 -7.62
C VAL A 104 1.00 9.17 -8.67
N ALA A 105 0.42 7.98 -8.65
CA ALA A 105 -0.69 7.60 -9.53
C ALA A 105 -1.90 8.52 -9.39
N ALA A 106 -2.16 9.03 -8.18
CA ALA A 106 -3.20 10.01 -7.90
C ALA A 106 -2.79 11.48 -8.20
N GLY A 107 -1.57 11.72 -8.71
CA GLY A 107 -1.04 13.05 -9.03
C GLY A 107 -0.41 13.77 -7.84
N GLY A 108 -0.03 13.05 -6.80
CA GLY A 108 0.76 13.56 -5.68
C GLY A 108 2.25 13.65 -5.98
N THR A 109 3.05 14.12 -5.01
CA THR A 109 4.51 14.17 -5.06
C THR A 109 5.15 13.43 -3.89
N LEU A 110 6.47 13.27 -3.90
CA LEU A 110 7.21 12.58 -2.83
C LEU A 110 8.21 13.54 -2.17
N ILE A 111 8.56 13.25 -0.93
CA ILE A 111 9.79 13.70 -0.30
C ILE A 111 10.85 12.68 -0.74
N GLN A 112 11.80 13.13 -1.56
CA GLN A 112 12.80 12.26 -2.17
C GLN A 112 13.90 11.81 -1.21
N ASP A 113 14.08 12.54 -0.10
CA ASP A 113 15.02 12.20 0.96
C ASP A 113 14.59 12.85 2.28
N ILE A 114 14.12 12.07 3.23
CA ILE A 114 13.63 12.56 4.52
C ILE A 114 14.75 13.33 5.27
N PRO A 115 15.98 12.80 5.40
CA PRO A 115 17.05 13.50 6.12
C PRO A 115 17.38 14.88 5.57
N SER A 116 17.21 15.08 4.26
CA SER A 116 17.48 16.37 3.61
C SER A 116 16.31 17.34 3.71
N ALA A 117 15.10 16.87 3.81
CA ALA A 117 13.87 17.66 3.72
C ALA A 117 13.21 17.91 5.08
N VAL A 118 13.40 17.01 6.04
CA VAL A 118 12.73 17.04 7.36
C VAL A 118 13.80 17.06 8.46
N ALA A 119 13.73 18.06 9.34
CA ALA A 119 14.58 18.11 10.52
C ALA A 119 14.04 17.14 11.57
N THR A 120 14.58 15.91 11.61
CA THR A 120 14.06 14.85 12.46
C THR A 120 15.16 13.96 13.02
N ASP A 121 14.94 13.45 14.24
CA ASP A 121 15.69 12.37 14.85
C ASP A 121 14.90 11.04 14.83
N VAL A 122 13.70 11.03 14.23
CA VAL A 122 12.88 9.81 14.08
C VAL A 122 13.60 8.85 13.13
N PRO A 123 13.85 7.61 13.54
CA PRO A 123 14.53 6.65 12.68
C PRO A 123 13.57 6.08 11.63
N HIS A 124 13.74 6.45 10.36
CA HIS A 124 12.98 5.88 9.23
C HIS A 124 13.72 4.75 8.51
N THR A 125 15.00 4.50 8.86
CA THR A 125 15.82 3.48 8.20
C THR A 125 16.47 2.56 9.25
N VAL A 126 15.80 1.48 9.59
CA VAL A 126 16.31 0.40 10.45
C VAL A 126 16.22 -0.92 9.69
N SER A 127 17.38 -1.44 9.25
CA SER A 127 17.42 -2.55 8.30
C SER A 127 17.22 -3.93 8.95
N GLU A 128 17.74 -4.15 10.14
CA GLU A 128 17.75 -5.45 10.80
C GLU A 128 17.53 -5.35 12.32
N PRO A 129 16.80 -6.29 12.92
CA PRO A 129 15.98 -7.30 12.24
C PRO A 129 14.80 -6.64 11.48
N LYS A 130 14.28 -7.30 10.43
CA LYS A 130 13.17 -6.76 9.59
C LYS A 130 11.92 -6.40 10.39
N THR A 131 11.73 -7.04 11.54
CA THR A 131 10.61 -6.83 12.47
C THR A 131 10.97 -5.91 13.64
N ALA A 132 12.12 -5.21 13.57
CA ALA A 132 12.47 -4.26 14.62
C ALA A 132 11.43 -3.14 14.70
N ASP A 133 10.87 -2.95 15.87
CA ASP A 133 10.08 -1.76 16.19
C ASP A 133 10.96 -0.52 16.06
N CYS A 134 10.55 0.42 15.23
CA CYS A 134 11.34 1.58 14.87
C CYS A 134 10.81 2.85 15.54
N HIS A 135 9.59 3.25 15.20
CA HIS A 135 8.93 4.43 15.75
C HIS A 135 7.41 4.20 15.88
N ASP A 136 6.76 5.10 16.58
CA ASP A 136 5.30 5.11 16.68
C ASP A 136 4.70 5.93 15.53
N VAL A 137 3.54 5.47 15.04
CA VAL A 137 2.71 6.22 14.11
C VAL A 137 1.36 6.54 14.77
N SER A 138 0.95 7.81 14.68
CA SER A 138 -0.38 8.24 15.09
C SER A 138 -1.36 7.97 13.96
N ILE A 139 -2.43 7.21 14.24
CA ILE A 139 -3.43 6.79 13.26
C ILE A 139 -4.68 7.63 13.44
N VAL A 140 -5.22 8.13 12.33
CA VAL A 140 -6.46 8.90 12.35
C VAL A 140 -7.62 8.02 12.82
N PRO A 141 -8.33 8.40 13.91
CA PRO A 141 -9.52 7.68 14.36
C PRO A 141 -10.57 7.58 13.25
N ASP A 142 -11.32 6.49 13.24
CA ASP A 142 -12.37 6.20 12.26
C ASP A 142 -11.91 6.10 10.80
N SER A 143 -10.58 6.11 10.55
CA SER A 143 -10.03 5.83 9.23
C SER A 143 -10.25 4.36 8.83
N ARG A 144 -10.17 4.09 7.52
CA ARG A 144 -10.17 2.71 7.01
C ARG A 144 -8.98 1.93 7.54
N LEU A 145 -7.82 2.58 7.64
CA LEU A 145 -6.64 1.99 8.24
C LEU A 145 -6.89 1.58 9.69
N ALA A 146 -7.47 2.46 10.52
CA ALA A 146 -7.82 2.13 11.90
C ALA A 146 -8.73 0.91 11.99
N SER A 147 -9.77 0.88 11.15
CA SER A 147 -10.69 -0.26 11.06
C SER A 147 -10.02 -1.54 10.57
N ALA A 148 -9.03 -1.44 9.67
CA ALA A 148 -8.34 -2.58 9.08
C ALA A 148 -7.29 -3.19 10.03
N ILE A 149 -6.61 -2.39 10.85
CA ILE A 149 -5.62 -2.88 11.84
C ILE A 149 -6.31 -3.40 13.11
N GLY A 150 -7.51 -2.89 13.42
CA GLY A 150 -8.35 -3.39 14.53
C GLY A 150 -7.76 -3.12 15.92
N ASP A 151 -7.86 -4.11 16.79
CA ASP A 151 -7.55 -3.98 18.24
C ASP A 151 -6.10 -3.57 18.54
N ARG A 152 -5.19 -3.62 17.57
CA ARG A 152 -3.79 -3.20 17.76
C ARG A 152 -3.67 -1.70 18.11
N ILE A 153 -4.65 -0.89 17.73
CA ILE A 153 -4.66 0.56 17.96
C ILE A 153 -5.77 1.03 18.93
N ALA A 154 -6.59 0.12 19.43
CA ALA A 154 -7.89 0.46 20.05
C ALA A 154 -7.82 1.46 21.20
N ALA A 155 -6.73 1.51 21.97
CA ALA A 155 -6.66 2.35 23.18
C ALA A 155 -5.95 3.70 23.00
N THR A 156 -5.02 3.80 22.03
CA THR A 156 -4.08 4.94 21.93
C THR A 156 -4.13 5.68 20.60
N CYS A 157 -4.87 5.17 19.61
CA CYS A 157 -4.79 5.64 18.22
C CYS A 157 -3.34 5.70 17.69
N SER A 158 -2.49 4.84 18.22
CA SER A 158 -1.07 4.76 17.87
C SER A 158 -0.68 3.30 17.63
N CYS A 159 0.30 3.09 16.78
CA CYS A 159 0.85 1.78 16.48
C CYS A 159 2.36 1.88 16.30
N ARG A 160 3.10 0.94 16.89
CA ARG A 160 4.53 0.85 16.67
C ARG A 160 4.80 0.06 15.41
N VAL A 161 5.72 0.57 14.54
CA VAL A 161 5.99 0.00 13.20
C VAL A 161 7.48 -0.21 12.97
N ASN A 162 7.82 -1.11 12.04
CA ASN A 162 9.15 -1.19 11.46
C ASN A 162 9.29 -0.15 10.34
N SER A 163 10.52 0.26 10.03
CA SER A 163 10.73 1.30 9.03
C SER A 163 12.06 1.11 8.28
N ARG A 164 12.00 1.15 6.95
CA ARG A 164 13.17 1.01 6.06
C ARG A 164 12.98 1.82 4.79
N HIS A 165 12.78 3.12 4.94
CA HIS A 165 12.62 4.04 3.82
C HIS A 165 13.35 5.36 4.08
N HIS A 166 13.83 6.00 3.03
CA HIS A 166 14.37 7.35 3.10
C HIS A 166 13.48 8.36 2.35
N GLN A 167 12.49 7.86 1.61
CA GLN A 167 11.48 8.65 0.94
C GLN A 167 10.12 8.54 1.63
N SER A 168 9.25 9.49 1.41
CA SER A 168 7.86 9.45 1.88
C SER A 168 6.92 10.20 0.95
N VAL A 169 5.62 10.09 1.23
CA VAL A 169 4.60 10.90 0.58
C VAL A 169 4.83 12.38 0.90
N GLY A 170 4.88 13.21 -0.13
CA GLY A 170 4.92 14.67 -0.02
C GLY A 170 3.51 15.27 -0.11
N ARG A 171 3.21 15.98 -1.21
CA ARG A 171 1.85 16.47 -1.47
C ARG A 171 0.95 15.28 -1.84
N LEU A 172 -0.19 15.17 -1.15
CA LEU A 172 -1.18 14.13 -1.42
C LEU A 172 -1.78 14.26 -2.82
N GLY A 173 -1.99 13.12 -3.46
CA GLY A 173 -2.73 12.99 -4.71
C GLY A 173 -4.25 13.19 -4.53
N ALA A 174 -4.94 13.40 -5.64
CA ALA A 174 -6.38 13.64 -5.64
C ALA A 174 -7.16 12.45 -5.07
N GLY A 175 -8.09 12.72 -4.16
CA GLY A 175 -8.94 11.71 -3.51
C GLY A 175 -8.23 10.87 -2.44
N LEU A 176 -6.97 11.18 -2.11
CA LEU A 176 -6.24 10.56 -1.01
C LEU A 176 -6.20 11.47 0.21
N VAL A 177 -6.22 10.86 1.39
CA VAL A 177 -6.02 11.52 2.68
C VAL A 177 -4.92 10.82 3.45
N ALA A 178 -4.20 11.54 4.31
CA ALA A 178 -3.28 10.93 5.27
C ALA A 178 -4.08 10.24 6.37
N SER A 179 -3.79 8.97 6.65
CA SER A 179 -4.44 8.20 7.70
C SER A 179 -3.49 7.79 8.84
N ALA A 180 -2.17 7.98 8.66
CA ALA A 180 -1.20 7.93 9.75
C ALA A 180 0.00 8.84 9.47
N ALA A 181 0.63 9.31 10.56
CA ALA A 181 1.86 10.08 10.51
C ALA A 181 2.78 9.74 11.70
N ALA A 182 4.09 9.84 11.50
CA ALA A 182 5.09 9.82 12.56
C ALA A 182 5.09 11.15 13.34
N GLU A 183 5.80 11.20 14.47
CA GLU A 183 5.83 12.39 15.32
C GLU A 183 6.48 13.62 14.68
N ASP A 184 7.33 13.40 13.67
CA ASP A 184 7.99 14.44 12.86
C ASP A 184 7.12 14.93 11.70
N GLY A 185 5.90 14.43 11.56
CA GLY A 185 4.95 14.79 10.53
C GLY A 185 5.13 14.04 9.20
N VAL A 186 6.09 13.12 9.10
CA VAL A 186 6.22 12.24 7.94
C VAL A 186 4.96 11.40 7.78
N ILE A 187 4.36 11.43 6.58
CA ILE A 187 3.15 10.64 6.28
C ILE A 187 3.52 9.17 6.20
N GLU A 188 2.90 8.39 7.07
CA GLU A 188 3.14 6.95 7.20
C GLU A 188 2.02 6.09 6.61
N ALA A 189 0.83 6.66 6.40
CA ALA A 189 -0.20 5.98 5.65
C ALA A 189 -1.12 6.96 4.93
N ILE A 190 -1.64 6.50 3.80
CA ILE A 190 -2.62 7.21 2.97
C ILE A 190 -3.78 6.27 2.63
N GLU A 191 -4.96 6.83 2.44
CA GLU A 191 -6.12 6.06 2.02
C GLU A 191 -7.05 6.85 1.11
N ALA A 192 -7.85 6.16 0.29
CA ALA A 192 -8.97 6.74 -0.44
C ALA A 192 -10.28 6.43 0.32
N PRO A 193 -10.88 7.41 1.04
CA PRO A 193 -12.04 7.16 1.89
C PRO A 193 -13.27 6.65 1.12
N ASP A 194 -13.43 7.06 -0.14
CA ASP A 194 -14.58 6.69 -0.97
C ASP A 194 -14.42 5.33 -1.66
N ALA A 195 -13.21 4.74 -1.66
CA ALA A 195 -12.96 3.44 -2.28
C ALA A 195 -13.49 2.28 -1.43
N ALA A 196 -13.75 1.13 -2.03
CA ALA A 196 -14.08 -0.10 -1.32
C ALA A 196 -12.97 -0.52 -0.34
N PHE A 197 -11.72 -0.46 -0.80
CA PHE A 197 -10.49 -0.62 -0.02
C PHE A 197 -9.34 -0.05 -0.85
N CYS A 198 -8.72 1.02 -0.38
CA CYS A 198 -7.52 1.59 -0.99
C CYS A 198 -6.69 2.20 0.13
N ILE A 199 -5.65 1.49 0.56
CA ILE A 199 -4.78 1.87 1.68
C ILE A 199 -3.33 1.70 1.24
N GLY A 200 -2.52 2.73 1.49
CA GLY A 200 -1.07 2.69 1.39
C GLY A 200 -0.45 2.86 2.77
N VAL A 201 0.50 2.01 3.14
CA VAL A 201 1.29 2.12 4.36
C VAL A 201 2.77 2.23 4.02
N GLN A 202 3.50 3.06 4.74
CA GLN A 202 4.92 3.31 4.47
C GLN A 202 5.83 2.25 5.12
N TRP A 203 5.39 1.67 6.25
CA TRP A 203 6.08 0.56 6.90
C TRP A 203 5.88 -0.77 6.19
N HIS A 204 6.46 -1.85 6.72
CA HIS A 204 6.46 -3.19 6.14
C HIS A 204 5.67 -4.21 6.98
N PRO A 205 4.33 -4.21 6.92
CA PRO A 205 3.50 -5.15 7.67
C PRO A 205 3.71 -6.61 7.25
N GLU A 206 4.17 -6.85 6.01
CA GLU A 206 4.43 -8.19 5.48
C GLU A 206 5.53 -8.93 6.24
N ASN A 207 6.45 -8.23 6.88
CA ASN A 207 7.52 -8.89 7.63
C ASN A 207 7.05 -9.58 8.90
N PHE A 208 5.84 -9.29 9.35
CA PHE A 208 5.22 -9.86 10.55
C PHE A 208 4.29 -11.04 10.25
N TRP A 209 4.38 -11.65 9.06
CA TRP A 209 3.50 -12.74 8.67
C TRP A 209 3.61 -13.96 9.61
N GLN A 210 4.78 -14.21 10.20
CA GLN A 210 4.99 -15.32 11.15
C GLN A 210 4.37 -15.05 12.53
N THR A 211 4.39 -13.81 12.99
CA THR A 211 3.87 -13.40 14.31
C THR A 211 2.42 -12.95 14.25
N GLY A 212 1.94 -12.56 13.07
CA GLY A 212 0.54 -12.20 12.81
C GLY A 212 0.14 -10.79 13.24
N GLU A 213 1.09 -9.94 13.64
CA GLU A 213 0.81 -8.62 14.19
C GLU A 213 -0.02 -7.71 13.29
N PHE A 214 0.19 -7.77 11.97
CA PHE A 214 -0.56 -7.03 10.97
C PHE A 214 -1.49 -7.90 10.12
N SER A 215 -1.75 -9.15 10.51
CA SER A 215 -2.68 -10.02 9.79
C SER A 215 -4.07 -9.41 9.59
N PRO A 216 -4.65 -8.61 10.52
CA PRO A 216 -5.95 -7.98 10.31
C PRO A 216 -5.99 -7.06 9.08
N LEU A 217 -4.89 -6.38 8.76
CA LEU A 217 -4.80 -5.53 7.56
C LEU A 217 -4.93 -6.36 6.27
N PHE A 218 -4.21 -7.49 6.18
CA PHE A 218 -4.29 -8.40 5.05
C PHE A 218 -5.65 -9.09 4.95
N ASP A 219 -6.24 -9.47 6.08
CA ASP A 219 -7.58 -10.04 6.14
C ASP A 219 -8.65 -9.05 5.69
N ALA A 220 -8.56 -7.78 6.08
CA ALA A 220 -9.47 -6.73 5.64
C ALA A 220 -9.36 -6.49 4.12
N PHE A 221 -8.14 -6.45 3.59
CA PHE A 221 -7.87 -6.33 2.17
C PHE A 221 -8.47 -7.49 1.36
N VAL A 222 -8.17 -8.73 1.77
CA VAL A 222 -8.67 -9.93 1.06
C VAL A 222 -10.18 -10.07 1.19
N ARG A 223 -10.77 -9.68 2.31
CA ARG A 223 -12.24 -9.64 2.48
C ARG A 223 -12.88 -8.65 1.51
N ALA A 224 -12.31 -7.45 1.35
CA ALA A 224 -12.78 -6.48 0.36
C ALA A 224 -12.66 -7.01 -1.08
N ALA A 225 -11.55 -7.67 -1.41
CA ALA A 225 -11.35 -8.34 -2.69
C ALA A 225 -12.38 -9.47 -2.93
N GLY A 226 -12.71 -10.22 -1.88
CA GLY A 226 -13.73 -11.28 -1.91
C GLY A 226 -15.14 -10.75 -2.19
N ALA A 227 -15.48 -9.59 -1.66
CA ALA A 227 -16.79 -8.96 -1.92
C ALA A 227 -16.97 -8.59 -3.40
N ARG A 228 -15.87 -8.21 -4.10
CA ARG A 228 -15.89 -7.99 -5.56
C ARG A 228 -16.06 -9.29 -6.34
N ALA A 229 -15.52 -10.41 -5.86
CA ALA A 229 -15.59 -11.71 -6.52
C ALA A 229 -17.00 -12.28 -6.55
N THR A 230 -17.91 -11.79 -5.69
CA THR A 230 -19.29 -12.28 -5.60
C THR A 230 -20.18 -11.40 -6.48
N PRO A 231 -20.86 -11.98 -7.53
CA PRO A 231 -21.80 -11.20 -8.33
C PRO A 231 -22.85 -10.54 -7.44
N ARG A 232 -23.05 -9.21 -7.56
CA ARG A 232 -24.22 -8.55 -6.95
C ARG A 232 -25.47 -9.28 -7.44
N LYS A 233 -26.23 -9.91 -6.53
CA LYS A 233 -27.57 -10.37 -6.85
C LYS A 233 -28.39 -9.13 -7.20
N GLU A 234 -28.79 -9.01 -8.47
CA GLU A 234 -29.77 -8.01 -8.86
C GLU A 234 -31.02 -8.18 -7.99
N PRO A 235 -31.59 -7.09 -7.45
CA PRO A 235 -32.88 -7.18 -6.77
C PRO A 235 -33.90 -7.74 -7.76
N ARG A 236 -34.54 -8.85 -7.41
CA ARG A 236 -35.65 -9.37 -8.18
C ARG A 236 -36.72 -8.27 -8.23
N MET A 237 -36.92 -7.68 -9.42
CA MET A 237 -38.12 -6.87 -9.64
C MET A 237 -39.33 -7.78 -9.46
N HIS A 238 -40.09 -7.54 -8.39
CA HIS A 238 -41.43 -8.07 -8.30
C HIS A 238 -42.27 -7.39 -9.38
N THR A 239 -42.59 -8.11 -10.41
CA THR A 239 -43.67 -7.75 -11.33
C THR A 239 -44.94 -8.25 -10.66
N ASP A 240 -45.73 -7.30 -10.11
CA ASP A 240 -47.13 -7.51 -9.80
C ASP A 240 -47.98 -7.52 -11.08
#